data_15e0c17d437304f749aeae6401d1d7b1
#
_entry.id   15e0c17d437304f749aeae6401d1d7b1
#
_cell.length_a   1.000
_cell.length_b   1.000
_cell.length_c   1.000
_cell.angle_alpha   90.00
_cell.angle_beta   90.00
_cell.angle_gamma   90.00
#
_symmetry.space_group_name_H-M   'P 1'
#
loop_
_entity.id
_entity.type
_entity.pdbx_description
1 polymer ?
#
loop_
_entity_poly.entity_id
_entity_poly.type
_entity_poly.pdbx_seq_one_letter_code
_entity_poly.pdbx_strand_id
1 'polypeptide(L)'
;MCIRDRYYIGRRQSGNYFDGYLAEINFIDGLAYDPSYFGETNSDTGQWNPKKYVGSYGTNGFYLNFSDNSGTTATTLGKDSSGNGNNFTPNNFSVASGKEGDSFADTPTNNFCTLNPLVRSTNAAQSLSNGNLTRSGSSHKCVGTFVLKNNKYYFEVKVEDGNGNAAIGVTQADTDFRTRDNTEAAAYFTNGEYKIEGSGQTSGFSTYGNGDIIGVAIDTTLSTPKVWFSKNNTWQGTGDPSTTGYSLTAGKDYVFNIDHGSNSSTTTATAFFGAHMGEFNYTPPTGFVAASSANLPDPTILLSNKHFDTVLYSGNASSQTISIPEFTPDWVWIKKRSGGSNRSHQLYDQVRGATKLLHSDDSQGEQTASNGLTSFGTKNFAVGSDDGINGSGGAYVGWNWNAGGSTVTNTDGNISSQVRANTTAGFSIVGYSGNGSNGQTVGHGLGVAPDAIILKAR
;
A
#
# COMPACT_ATOMS: atom_id res chain seq x y z
N MET A 1 13.22 49.12 7.99
CA MET A 1 13.08 47.70 8.30
C MET A 1 11.59 47.43 8.38
N CYS A 2 10.97 46.82 7.36
CA CYS A 2 9.54 46.46 7.44
C CYS A 2 9.42 45.24 8.32
N ILE A 3 9.01 45.45 9.56
CA ILE A 3 8.61 44.34 10.45
C ILE A 3 7.30 43.80 9.89
N ARG A 4 7.32 42.57 9.37
CA ARG A 4 6.07 41.87 9.05
C ARG A 4 5.48 41.35 10.36
N ASP A 5 4.44 42.00 10.83
CA ASP A 5 3.75 41.70 12.08
C ASP A 5 2.66 40.64 11.96
N ARG A 6 2.60 39.92 10.80
CA ARG A 6 1.59 38.87 10.54
C ARG A 6 2.20 37.68 9.86
N TYR A 7 1.91 36.51 10.40
CA TYR A 7 2.18 35.21 9.81
C TYR A 7 0.90 34.63 9.25
N TYR A 8 1.00 33.96 8.09
CA TYR A 8 -0.10 33.27 7.48
C TYR A 8 0.29 31.81 7.25
N ILE A 9 -0.63 30.89 7.57
CA ILE A 9 -0.52 29.46 7.25
C ILE A 9 -1.58 29.16 6.20
N GLY A 10 -1.22 28.43 5.15
CA GLY A 10 -2.13 28.09 4.06
C GLY A 10 -2.39 29.23 3.06
N ARG A 11 -1.72 30.38 3.14
CA ARG A 11 -1.84 31.42 2.12
C ARG A 11 -0.61 32.33 2.01
N ARG A 12 -0.42 32.94 0.87
CA ARG A 12 0.47 34.10 0.67
C ARG A 12 -0.32 35.39 0.92
N GLN A 13 0.37 36.46 1.35
CA GLN A 13 -0.21 37.77 1.65
C GLN A 13 -1.09 38.37 0.51
N SER A 14 -0.84 37.99 -0.73
CA SER A 14 -1.51 38.50 -1.95
C SER A 14 -2.50 37.54 -2.59
N GLY A 15 -3.08 36.60 -1.84
CA GLY A 15 -4.24 35.82 -2.31
C GLY A 15 -3.97 34.46 -2.95
N ASN A 16 -2.74 33.95 -2.97
CA ASN A 16 -2.50 32.55 -3.33
C ASN A 16 -2.77 31.68 -2.10
N TYR A 17 -3.69 30.77 -2.21
CA TYR A 17 -4.07 29.84 -1.15
C TYR A 17 -3.40 28.49 -1.38
N PHE A 18 -3.09 27.79 -0.29
CA PHE A 18 -2.68 26.40 -0.32
C PHE A 18 -3.92 25.54 -0.55
N ASP A 19 -3.84 24.64 -1.52
CA ASP A 19 -4.88 23.66 -1.81
C ASP A 19 -4.36 22.29 -1.36
N GLY A 20 -4.85 21.80 -0.23
CA GLY A 20 -4.39 20.55 0.39
C GLY A 20 -4.71 20.48 1.87
N TYR A 21 -4.19 19.47 2.51
CA TYR A 21 -4.40 19.19 3.93
C TYR A 21 -3.23 19.65 4.77
N LEU A 22 -3.49 20.04 6.02
CA LEU A 22 -2.50 20.49 6.99
C LEU A 22 -2.63 19.66 8.27
N ALA A 23 -1.50 19.16 8.78
CA ALA A 23 -1.42 18.45 10.04
C ALA A 23 -0.07 18.76 10.73
N GLU A 24 -0.04 18.75 12.06
CA GLU A 24 1.19 18.76 12.86
C GLU A 24 2.18 19.89 12.49
N ILE A 25 1.72 21.16 12.48
CA ILE A 25 2.58 22.29 12.11
C ILE A 25 3.36 22.76 13.32
N ASN A 26 4.68 22.60 13.27
CA ASN A 26 5.59 23.06 14.31
C ASN A 26 6.46 24.23 13.78
N PHE A 27 6.54 25.30 14.53
CA PHE A 27 7.48 26.40 14.31
C PHE A 27 8.31 26.62 15.57
N ILE A 28 9.63 26.44 15.44
CA ILE A 28 10.58 26.61 16.54
C ILE A 28 11.32 27.95 16.35
N ASP A 29 11.14 28.88 17.29
CA ASP A 29 11.76 30.19 17.24
C ASP A 29 13.25 30.10 17.56
N GLY A 30 14.07 30.55 16.61
CA GLY A 30 15.52 30.67 16.78
C GLY A 30 16.34 29.40 16.56
N LEU A 31 15.73 28.25 16.26
CA LEU A 31 16.41 26.97 16.06
C LEU A 31 15.90 26.24 14.81
N ALA A 32 16.81 25.55 14.12
CA ALA A 32 16.49 24.68 13.02
C ALA A 32 16.82 23.23 13.40
N TYR A 33 15.83 22.36 13.32
CA TYR A 33 15.96 20.94 13.64
C TYR A 33 15.69 20.06 12.42
N ASP A 34 16.27 18.86 12.40
CA ASP A 34 15.97 17.85 11.40
C ASP A 34 14.62 17.12 11.71
N PRO A 35 14.09 16.34 10.76
CA PRO A 35 12.80 15.66 10.94
C PRO A 35 12.72 14.72 12.14
N SER A 36 13.84 14.20 12.66
CA SER A 36 13.85 13.26 13.78
C SER A 36 13.33 13.84 15.09
N TYR A 37 13.30 15.17 15.19
CA TYR A 37 12.68 15.86 16.32
C TYR A 37 11.15 15.84 16.29
N PHE A 38 10.56 15.67 15.11
CA PHE A 38 9.12 15.79 14.88
C PHE A 38 8.46 14.46 14.44
N GLY A 39 9.27 13.43 14.23
CA GLY A 39 8.76 12.11 13.87
C GLY A 39 9.81 11.04 14.11
N GLU A 40 9.35 9.80 13.99
CA GLU A 40 10.18 8.60 14.14
C GLU A 40 9.68 7.49 13.23
N THR A 41 10.57 6.59 12.86
CA THR A 41 10.19 5.41 12.10
C THR A 41 9.74 4.32 13.07
N ASN A 42 8.52 3.83 12.88
CA ASN A 42 8.01 2.67 13.60
C ASN A 42 8.90 1.46 13.27
N SER A 43 9.47 0.84 14.30
CA SER A 43 10.41 -0.28 14.14
C SER A 43 9.75 -1.54 13.57
N ASP A 44 8.44 -1.70 13.72
CA ASP A 44 7.71 -2.89 13.33
C ASP A 44 7.14 -2.81 11.91
N THR A 45 6.77 -1.61 11.47
CA THR A 45 6.16 -1.38 10.15
C THR A 45 7.07 -0.64 9.16
N GLY A 46 8.13 0.01 9.64
CA GLY A 46 8.96 0.90 8.82
C GLY A 46 8.27 2.22 8.44
N GLN A 47 7.05 2.46 8.92
CA GLN A 47 6.31 3.68 8.67
C GLN A 47 6.90 4.84 9.48
N TRP A 48 7.11 5.99 8.84
CA TRP A 48 7.45 7.21 9.54
C TRP A 48 6.19 7.81 10.17
N ASN A 49 6.19 7.97 11.50
CA ASN A 49 5.08 8.52 12.26
C ASN A 49 5.47 9.87 12.87
N PRO A 50 4.56 10.85 12.88
CA PRO A 50 4.79 12.08 13.63
C PRO A 50 4.87 11.79 15.12
N LYS A 51 5.73 12.52 15.81
CA LYS A 51 5.81 12.53 17.29
C LYS A 51 5.79 13.95 17.80
N LYS A 52 5.25 14.11 19.00
CA LYS A 52 5.20 15.40 19.64
C LYS A 52 6.61 15.90 19.93
N TYR A 53 6.91 17.12 19.49
CA TYR A 53 8.13 17.82 19.90
C TYR A 53 8.06 18.14 21.41
N VAL A 54 9.13 17.84 22.15
CA VAL A 54 9.20 17.99 23.62
C VAL A 54 10.16 19.10 24.07
N GLY A 55 10.77 19.82 23.15
CA GLY A 55 11.65 20.93 23.45
C GLY A 55 10.91 22.26 23.65
N SER A 56 11.68 23.33 23.85
CA SER A 56 11.12 24.68 23.91
C SER A 56 10.81 25.21 22.53
N TYR A 57 9.64 25.80 22.34
CA TYR A 57 9.25 26.45 21.09
C TYR A 57 9.83 27.86 20.92
N GLY A 58 10.47 28.43 21.98
CA GLY A 58 10.88 29.84 21.99
C GLY A 58 9.67 30.78 22.11
N THR A 59 9.93 32.10 22.16
CA THR A 59 8.87 33.09 22.45
C THR A 59 7.81 33.18 21.33
N ASN A 60 8.25 33.15 20.07
CA ASN A 60 7.36 33.30 18.91
C ASN A 60 7.01 31.94 18.26
N GLY A 61 7.49 30.83 18.83
CA GLY A 61 7.19 29.48 18.34
C GLY A 61 5.78 29.06 18.65
N PHE A 62 5.26 28.10 17.86
CA PHE A 62 3.90 27.58 18.00
C PHE A 62 3.81 26.12 17.53
N TYR A 63 2.75 25.47 17.96
CA TYR A 63 2.36 24.12 17.50
C TYR A 63 0.86 24.07 17.22
N LEU A 64 0.52 23.84 15.96
CA LEU A 64 -0.86 23.66 15.54
C LEU A 64 -1.11 22.18 15.22
N ASN A 65 -1.84 21.51 16.08
CA ASN A 65 -2.24 20.10 15.91
C ASN A 65 -3.68 19.96 15.41
N PHE A 66 -4.45 21.06 15.34
CA PHE A 66 -5.83 21.12 14.88
C PHE A 66 -6.80 20.16 15.60
N SER A 67 -6.46 19.74 16.82
CA SER A 67 -7.23 18.71 17.55
C SER A 67 -8.52 19.23 18.21
N ASP A 68 -8.62 20.52 18.47
CA ASP A 68 -9.83 21.12 19.06
C ASP A 68 -10.74 21.67 17.95
N ASN A 69 -11.63 20.85 17.49
CA ASN A 69 -12.64 21.17 16.47
C ASN A 69 -14.03 21.50 17.05
N SER A 70 -14.10 21.94 18.32
CA SER A 70 -15.35 22.44 18.92
C SER A 70 -15.82 23.78 18.36
N GLY A 71 -14.97 24.47 17.57
CA GLY A 71 -15.30 25.73 16.92
C GLY A 71 -14.18 26.21 15.99
N THR A 72 -14.46 27.28 15.24
CA THR A 72 -13.52 27.90 14.28
C THR A 72 -12.89 29.18 14.82
N THR A 73 -12.48 29.17 16.09
CA THR A 73 -11.87 30.32 16.75
C THR A 73 -10.36 30.11 16.93
N ALA A 74 -9.66 31.21 17.27
CA ALA A 74 -8.23 31.15 17.59
C ALA A 74 -7.90 30.28 18.81
N THR A 75 -8.86 30.04 19.70
CA THR A 75 -8.71 29.20 20.91
C THR A 75 -9.25 27.79 20.76
N THR A 76 -9.80 27.45 19.60
CA THR A 76 -10.28 26.12 19.23
C THR A 76 -9.43 25.59 18.05
N LEU A 77 -9.97 25.56 16.82
CA LEU A 77 -9.24 25.04 15.64
C LEU A 77 -7.87 25.72 15.42
N GLY A 78 -7.74 27.01 15.73
CA GLY A 78 -6.49 27.76 15.58
C GLY A 78 -5.61 27.80 16.82
N LYS A 79 -5.88 26.92 17.81
CA LYS A 79 -5.17 26.92 19.09
C LYS A 79 -3.70 26.50 18.95
N ASP A 80 -2.82 27.32 19.52
CA ASP A 80 -1.42 26.96 19.73
C ASP A 80 -1.29 26.00 20.91
N SER A 81 -0.85 24.79 20.63
CA SER A 81 -0.66 23.72 21.61
C SER A 81 0.78 23.65 22.17
N SER A 82 1.64 24.62 21.82
CA SER A 82 3.01 24.74 22.36
C SER A 82 3.03 25.24 23.82
N GLY A 83 1.98 25.90 24.27
CA GLY A 83 1.91 26.59 25.54
C GLY A 83 2.25 28.08 25.50
N ASN A 84 2.71 28.62 24.37
CA ASN A 84 3.07 30.05 24.22
C ASN A 84 1.84 30.94 24.00
N GLY A 85 0.70 30.38 23.57
CA GLY A 85 -0.51 31.12 23.27
C GLY A 85 -0.47 31.91 21.95
N ASN A 86 0.42 31.56 21.05
CA ASN A 86 0.54 32.15 19.71
C ASN A 86 -0.53 31.58 18.76
N ASN A 87 -1.79 31.77 19.13
CA ASN A 87 -2.96 31.25 18.42
C ASN A 87 -3.16 31.89 17.04
N PHE A 88 -3.72 31.13 16.11
CA PHE A 88 -4.06 31.59 14.76
C PHE A 88 -5.57 31.72 14.60
N THR A 89 -6.02 32.75 13.90
CA THR A 89 -7.45 32.90 13.57
C THR A 89 -7.77 32.11 12.30
N PRO A 90 -8.57 31.03 12.38
CA PRO A 90 -9.04 30.32 11.20
C PRO A 90 -9.95 31.21 10.34
N ASN A 91 -9.82 31.13 9.03
CA ASN A 91 -10.67 31.86 8.09
C ASN A 91 -11.23 30.88 7.05
N ASN A 92 -12.55 30.92 6.85
CA ASN A 92 -13.26 30.11 5.89
C ASN A 92 -13.14 28.57 6.13
N PHE A 93 -12.97 28.15 7.40
CA PHE A 93 -13.05 26.76 7.80
C PHE A 93 -14.40 26.44 8.44
N SER A 94 -14.86 25.21 8.24
CA SER A 94 -16.01 24.60 8.89
C SER A 94 -15.58 23.43 9.78
N VAL A 95 -16.10 23.33 10.97
CA VAL A 95 -15.98 22.15 11.85
C VAL A 95 -17.31 21.43 11.98
N ALA A 96 -18.21 21.64 11.03
CA ALA A 96 -19.45 20.88 10.95
C ALA A 96 -19.15 19.38 10.80
N SER A 97 -20.00 18.55 11.38
CA SER A 97 -19.90 17.11 11.21
C SER A 97 -20.26 16.71 9.78
N GLY A 98 -19.56 15.70 9.25
CA GLY A 98 -19.78 15.17 7.90
C GLY A 98 -19.05 15.94 6.81
N LYS A 99 -19.52 15.81 5.59
CA LYS A 99 -18.89 16.35 4.37
C LYS A 99 -18.73 17.87 4.30
N GLU A 100 -19.46 18.60 5.12
CA GLU A 100 -19.43 20.06 5.18
C GLU A 100 -18.29 20.58 6.08
N GLY A 101 -17.58 19.66 6.75
CA GLY A 101 -16.48 19.99 7.65
C GLY A 101 -15.12 19.97 6.96
N ASP A 102 -14.25 20.86 7.41
CA ASP A 102 -12.85 20.90 6.98
C ASP A 102 -11.91 20.17 7.97
N SER A 103 -12.49 19.50 8.99
CA SER A 103 -11.75 18.70 9.96
C SER A 103 -11.85 17.22 9.61
N PHE A 104 -10.69 16.60 9.39
CA PHE A 104 -10.56 15.22 8.93
C PHE A 104 -10.12 14.29 10.05
N ALA A 105 -10.64 13.06 10.06
CA ALA A 105 -10.10 11.95 10.82
C ALA A 105 -8.87 11.32 10.10
N ASP A 106 -8.62 11.70 8.86
CA ASP A 106 -7.45 11.33 8.10
C ASP A 106 -6.21 12.01 8.69
N THR A 107 -5.20 11.21 9.04
CA THR A 107 -3.96 11.65 9.67
C THR A 107 -2.77 10.94 9.02
N PRO A 108 -1.53 11.42 9.21
CA PRO A 108 -0.36 10.74 8.70
C PRO A 108 -0.23 9.26 9.12
N THR A 109 -0.83 8.90 10.25
CA THR A 109 -0.80 7.53 10.79
C THR A 109 -2.06 6.71 10.51
N ASN A 110 -3.13 7.34 10.05
CA ASN A 110 -4.39 6.67 9.70
C ASN A 110 -4.98 7.29 8.44
N ASN A 111 -4.55 6.83 7.29
CA ASN A 111 -5.01 7.30 5.99
C ASN A 111 -6.32 6.62 5.60
N PHE A 112 -7.24 7.38 5.02
CA PHE A 112 -8.51 6.88 4.51
C PHE A 112 -8.47 6.67 3.00
N CYS A 113 -9.36 5.82 2.51
CA CYS A 113 -9.56 5.59 1.09
C CYS A 113 -9.97 6.89 0.40
N THR A 114 -9.46 7.12 -0.80
CA THR A 114 -9.90 8.14 -1.75
C THR A 114 -10.11 7.51 -3.12
N LEU A 115 -10.65 8.25 -4.07
CA LEU A 115 -10.69 7.82 -5.46
C LEU A 115 -9.28 7.93 -6.08
N ASN A 116 -8.88 6.91 -6.84
CA ASN A 116 -7.51 6.79 -7.35
C ASN A 116 -7.28 7.63 -8.62
N PRO A 117 -6.48 8.70 -8.56
CA PRO A 117 -6.21 9.57 -9.72
C PRO A 117 -5.33 8.90 -10.80
N LEU A 118 -4.66 7.80 -10.47
CA LEU A 118 -3.77 7.09 -11.40
C LEU A 118 -4.53 6.09 -12.28
N VAL A 119 -5.74 5.71 -11.89
CA VAL A 119 -6.61 4.84 -12.68
C VAL A 119 -7.43 5.70 -13.64
N ARG A 120 -7.06 5.69 -14.91
CA ARG A 120 -7.75 6.46 -15.96
C ARG A 120 -8.08 5.56 -17.14
N SER A 121 -9.33 5.66 -17.61
CA SER A 121 -9.70 5.08 -18.89
C SER A 121 -8.94 5.79 -20.03
N THR A 122 -8.56 5.04 -21.06
CA THR A 122 -7.83 5.57 -22.24
C THR A 122 -8.65 6.53 -23.10
N ASN A 123 -9.98 6.55 -22.96
CA ASN A 123 -10.89 7.19 -23.92
C ASN A 123 -11.83 8.24 -23.32
N ALA A 124 -11.66 8.67 -22.07
CA ALA A 124 -12.63 9.58 -21.48
C ALA A 124 -12.02 10.55 -20.47
N ALA A 125 -12.54 11.77 -20.43
CA ALA A 125 -12.16 12.79 -19.48
C ALA A 125 -12.75 12.47 -18.10
N GLN A 126 -11.89 12.41 -17.09
CA GLN A 126 -12.25 12.32 -15.69
C GLN A 126 -11.50 13.39 -14.92
N SER A 127 -12.21 14.11 -14.08
CA SER A 127 -11.62 15.00 -13.05
C SER A 127 -11.96 14.50 -11.67
N LEU A 128 -11.02 14.65 -10.75
CA LEU A 128 -11.22 14.45 -9.33
C LEU A 128 -11.03 15.79 -8.62
N SER A 129 -11.83 16.03 -7.60
CA SER A 129 -11.81 17.23 -6.75
C SER A 129 -12.12 16.85 -5.30
N ASN A 130 -12.15 17.83 -4.39
CA ASN A 130 -12.42 17.62 -2.97
C ASN A 130 -11.52 16.52 -2.38
N GLY A 131 -10.18 16.65 -2.53
CA GLY A 131 -9.25 15.65 -2.02
C GLY A 131 -9.40 14.27 -2.66
N ASN A 132 -9.78 14.21 -3.94
CA ASN A 132 -10.10 13.00 -4.68
C ASN A 132 -11.33 12.24 -4.13
N LEU A 133 -12.28 12.93 -3.52
CA LEU A 133 -13.53 12.31 -3.07
C LEU A 133 -14.66 12.52 -4.09
N THR A 134 -14.61 13.60 -4.89
CA THR A 134 -15.62 13.87 -5.92
C THR A 134 -15.05 13.55 -7.30
N ARG A 135 -15.75 12.72 -8.02
CA ARG A 135 -15.51 12.38 -9.41
C ARG A 135 -16.47 13.16 -10.31
N SER A 136 -15.99 13.72 -11.44
CA SER A 136 -16.81 14.21 -12.54
C SER A 136 -16.24 13.76 -13.87
N GLY A 137 -17.07 13.27 -14.78
CA GLY A 137 -16.67 12.86 -16.11
C GLY A 137 -17.45 11.68 -16.68
N SER A 138 -17.08 11.29 -17.89
CA SER A 138 -17.66 10.18 -18.67
C SER A 138 -16.75 8.94 -18.71
N SER A 139 -15.72 8.90 -17.88
CA SER A 139 -14.79 7.77 -17.76
C SER A 139 -15.48 6.55 -17.16
N HIS A 140 -15.04 5.36 -17.54
CA HIS A 140 -15.65 4.12 -17.09
C HIS A 140 -15.41 3.87 -15.60
N LYS A 141 -14.31 3.32 -15.20
CA LYS A 141 -14.05 2.97 -13.80
C LYS A 141 -13.29 4.07 -13.07
N CYS A 142 -13.79 4.42 -11.88
CA CYS A 142 -13.10 5.23 -10.89
C CYS A 142 -13.07 4.43 -9.60
N VAL A 143 -11.91 3.92 -9.21
CA VAL A 143 -11.79 2.98 -8.11
C VAL A 143 -11.19 3.63 -6.87
N GLY A 144 -11.43 3.02 -5.71
CA GLY A 144 -10.80 3.42 -4.46
C GLY A 144 -9.31 3.08 -4.44
N THR A 145 -8.55 3.77 -3.58
CA THR A 145 -7.10 3.56 -3.41
C THR A 145 -6.76 2.34 -2.56
N PHE A 146 -7.73 1.75 -1.84
CA PHE A 146 -7.50 0.64 -0.94
C PHE A 146 -8.06 -0.67 -1.49
N VAL A 147 -7.28 -1.73 -1.39
CA VAL A 147 -7.74 -3.11 -1.59
C VAL A 147 -8.45 -3.56 -0.32
N LEU A 148 -9.69 -4.00 -0.45
CA LEU A 148 -10.57 -4.44 0.64
C LEU A 148 -10.28 -5.91 0.94
N LYS A 149 -9.72 -6.20 2.11
CA LYS A 149 -9.25 -7.54 2.46
C LYS A 149 -9.47 -7.84 3.94
N ASN A 150 -9.93 -9.07 4.23
CA ASN A 150 -10.04 -9.64 5.56
C ASN A 150 -10.76 -8.76 6.61
N ASN A 151 -11.74 -7.95 6.19
CA ASN A 151 -12.56 -7.12 7.07
C ASN A 151 -13.92 -6.86 6.41
N LYS A 152 -14.80 -6.14 7.10
CA LYS A 152 -16.10 -5.69 6.64
C LYS A 152 -16.04 -4.18 6.43
N TYR A 153 -16.25 -3.74 5.19
CA TYR A 153 -16.10 -2.34 4.82
C TYR A 153 -17.44 -1.75 4.36
N TYR A 154 -17.59 -0.46 4.64
CA TYR A 154 -18.73 0.33 4.22
C TYR A 154 -18.27 1.63 3.56
N PHE A 155 -18.95 2.04 2.51
CA PHE A 155 -18.83 3.37 1.93
C PHE A 155 -20.14 3.85 1.36
N GLU A 156 -20.24 5.16 1.14
CA GLU A 156 -21.40 5.79 0.53
C GLU A 156 -20.98 6.59 -0.70
N VAL A 157 -21.90 6.73 -1.63
CA VAL A 157 -21.75 7.61 -2.80
C VAL A 157 -23.02 8.43 -2.97
N LYS A 158 -22.87 9.76 -2.93
CA LYS A 158 -23.94 10.67 -3.30
C LYS A 158 -23.84 10.99 -4.80
N VAL A 159 -24.92 10.83 -5.51
CA VAL A 159 -25.03 11.23 -6.91
C VAL A 159 -25.38 12.71 -6.97
N GLU A 160 -24.46 13.54 -7.45
CA GLU A 160 -24.67 15.00 -7.57
C GLU A 160 -25.29 15.35 -8.93
N ASP A 161 -24.85 14.69 -10.00
CA ASP A 161 -25.45 14.78 -11.34
C ASP A 161 -25.38 13.39 -11.98
N GLY A 162 -26.54 12.76 -12.07
CA GLY A 162 -26.70 11.39 -12.56
C GLY A 162 -27.34 11.31 -13.96
N ASN A 163 -26.95 12.16 -14.92
CA ASN A 163 -27.48 12.15 -16.29
C ASN A 163 -27.23 10.84 -17.04
N GLY A 164 -27.64 9.72 -16.44
CA GLY A 164 -27.74 8.39 -17.02
C GLY A 164 -26.60 7.44 -16.65
N ASN A 165 -26.93 6.29 -16.11
CA ASN A 165 -26.11 5.06 -16.01
C ASN A 165 -24.89 5.07 -15.06
N ALA A 166 -24.90 5.82 -13.97
CA ALA A 166 -23.93 5.58 -12.92
C ALA A 166 -24.10 4.15 -12.36
N ALA A 167 -23.00 3.47 -12.11
CA ALA A 167 -22.94 2.17 -11.47
C ALA A 167 -22.02 2.26 -10.25
N ILE A 168 -22.55 1.95 -9.08
CA ILE A 168 -21.86 2.11 -7.80
C ILE A 168 -21.74 0.74 -7.14
N GLY A 169 -20.51 0.38 -6.72
CA GLY A 169 -20.28 -0.92 -6.10
C GLY A 169 -18.82 -1.25 -5.87
N VAL A 170 -18.45 -2.50 -6.15
CA VAL A 170 -17.09 -3.02 -6.02
C VAL A 170 -16.66 -3.73 -7.30
N THR A 171 -15.36 -3.81 -7.54
CA THR A 171 -14.79 -4.60 -8.64
C THR A 171 -13.56 -5.35 -8.14
N GLN A 172 -13.19 -6.45 -8.80
CA GLN A 172 -11.99 -7.20 -8.48
C GLN A 172 -10.75 -6.31 -8.64
N ALA A 173 -9.79 -6.45 -7.74
CA ALA A 173 -8.61 -5.60 -7.67
C ALA A 173 -7.56 -5.91 -8.77
N ASP A 174 -7.63 -7.11 -9.35
CA ASP A 174 -6.72 -7.61 -10.40
C ASP A 174 -7.23 -7.40 -11.83
N THR A 175 -8.32 -6.63 -12.02
CA THR A 175 -8.90 -6.33 -13.34
C THR A 175 -8.23 -5.14 -14.05
N ASP A 176 -8.38 -5.05 -15.37
CA ASP A 176 -7.98 -3.86 -16.11
C ASP A 176 -9.02 -2.75 -15.93
N PHE A 177 -8.72 -1.79 -15.06
CA PHE A 177 -9.60 -0.64 -14.80
C PHE A 177 -9.75 0.33 -15.99
N ARG A 178 -8.95 0.17 -17.04
CA ARG A 178 -9.01 1.04 -18.25
C ARG A 178 -10.11 0.64 -19.21
N THR A 179 -10.64 -0.56 -19.08
CA THR A 179 -11.69 -1.09 -19.94
C THR A 179 -13.06 -0.98 -19.28
N ARG A 180 -14.11 -0.97 -20.12
CA ARG A 180 -15.51 -1.00 -19.68
C ARG A 180 -16.00 -2.39 -19.33
N ASP A 181 -15.15 -3.37 -19.31
CA ASP A 181 -15.57 -4.72 -18.94
C ASP A 181 -15.99 -4.75 -17.46
N ASN A 182 -17.26 -4.97 -17.21
CA ASN A 182 -17.86 -5.06 -15.90
C ASN A 182 -18.11 -6.51 -15.47
N THR A 183 -17.47 -7.48 -16.14
CA THR A 183 -17.64 -8.90 -15.80
C THR A 183 -17.14 -9.20 -14.39
N GLU A 184 -16.16 -8.43 -13.89
CA GLU A 184 -15.60 -8.60 -12.54
C GLU A 184 -16.18 -7.60 -11.52
N ALA A 185 -17.26 -6.89 -11.85
CA ALA A 185 -17.87 -5.89 -10.96
C ALA A 185 -19.20 -6.39 -10.40
N ALA A 186 -19.47 -6.03 -9.15
CA ALA A 186 -20.80 -6.05 -8.54
C ALA A 186 -21.25 -4.60 -8.34
N ALA A 187 -22.33 -4.19 -9.01
CA ALA A 187 -22.74 -2.81 -9.09
C ALA A 187 -24.26 -2.63 -9.14
N TYR A 188 -24.72 -1.52 -8.56
CA TYR A 188 -26.07 -1.02 -8.59
C TYR A 188 -26.17 0.18 -9.55
N PHE A 189 -27.13 0.15 -10.47
CA PHE A 189 -27.29 1.12 -11.56
C PHE A 189 -28.44 2.08 -11.30
N THR A 190 -28.36 3.29 -11.87
CA THR A 190 -29.39 4.34 -11.73
C THR A 190 -30.79 3.90 -12.16
N ASN A 191 -30.89 2.99 -13.15
CA ASN A 191 -32.19 2.50 -13.65
C ASN A 191 -32.82 1.39 -12.78
N GLY A 192 -32.26 1.09 -11.60
CA GLY A 192 -32.75 0.03 -10.70
C GLY A 192 -32.31 -1.36 -11.08
N GLU A 193 -31.40 -1.50 -12.03
CA GLU A 193 -30.73 -2.77 -12.30
C GLU A 193 -29.54 -2.95 -11.38
N TYR A 194 -29.14 -4.19 -11.16
CA TYR A 194 -27.89 -4.56 -10.51
C TYR A 194 -27.20 -5.67 -11.30
N LYS A 195 -25.91 -5.78 -11.13
CA LYS A 195 -25.08 -6.82 -11.71
C LYS A 195 -24.18 -7.39 -10.62
N ILE A 196 -24.03 -8.70 -10.59
CA ILE A 196 -23.07 -9.40 -9.74
C ILE A 196 -22.17 -10.20 -10.66
N GLU A 197 -20.92 -9.80 -10.76
CA GLU A 197 -19.85 -10.45 -11.55
C GLU A 197 -20.38 -11.41 -12.64
N GLY A 198 -19.77 -11.58 -13.75
CA GLY A 198 -20.16 -12.57 -14.76
C GLY A 198 -21.66 -12.76 -15.12
N SER A 199 -22.58 -12.24 -14.27
CA SER A 199 -24.03 -12.32 -14.51
C SER A 199 -24.50 -11.23 -15.49
N GLY A 200 -25.69 -11.40 -16.08
CA GLY A 200 -26.40 -10.32 -16.76
C GLY A 200 -26.91 -9.26 -15.78
N GLN A 201 -27.29 -8.08 -16.29
CA GLN A 201 -28.02 -7.10 -15.49
C GLN A 201 -29.40 -7.64 -15.13
N THR A 202 -29.78 -7.42 -13.87
CA THR A 202 -31.05 -7.90 -13.31
C THR A 202 -31.79 -6.70 -12.71
N SER A 203 -33.09 -6.56 -13.00
CA SER A 203 -33.97 -5.57 -12.41
C SER A 203 -34.46 -6.00 -11.04
N GLY A 204 -34.81 -5.05 -10.19
CA GLY A 204 -35.42 -5.34 -8.88
C GLY A 204 -35.01 -4.42 -7.75
N PHE A 205 -34.06 -3.51 -7.99
CA PHE A 205 -33.73 -2.42 -7.06
C PHE A 205 -34.55 -1.15 -7.39
N SER A 206 -34.58 -0.21 -6.48
CA SER A 206 -35.19 1.10 -6.71
C SER A 206 -34.32 1.91 -7.65
N THR A 207 -34.88 2.68 -8.59
CA THR A 207 -34.14 3.66 -9.37
C THR A 207 -33.55 4.74 -8.47
N TYR A 208 -32.37 5.30 -8.84
CA TYR A 208 -31.78 6.40 -8.10
C TYR A 208 -31.28 7.50 -9.05
N GLY A 209 -31.12 8.72 -8.52
CA GLY A 209 -30.69 9.89 -9.30
C GLY A 209 -30.08 10.96 -8.40
N ASN A 210 -30.15 12.24 -8.88
CA ASN A 210 -29.54 13.37 -8.21
C ASN A 210 -30.01 13.52 -6.77
N GLY A 211 -29.08 13.67 -5.85
CA GLY A 211 -29.30 13.80 -4.42
C GLY A 211 -29.41 12.47 -3.67
N ASP A 212 -29.62 11.34 -4.36
CA ASP A 212 -29.69 10.04 -3.70
C ASP A 212 -28.30 9.58 -3.23
N ILE A 213 -28.28 8.87 -2.12
CA ILE A 213 -27.10 8.29 -1.50
C ILE A 213 -27.17 6.76 -1.60
N ILE A 214 -26.17 6.19 -2.23
CA ILE A 214 -26.03 4.75 -2.37
C ILE A 214 -24.98 4.26 -1.35
N GLY A 215 -25.41 3.39 -0.44
CA GLY A 215 -24.52 2.69 0.48
C GLY A 215 -24.11 1.33 -0.07
N VAL A 216 -22.85 0.98 0.09
CA VAL A 216 -22.30 -0.32 -0.29
C VAL A 216 -21.57 -0.90 0.91
N ALA A 217 -21.95 -2.11 1.29
CA ALA A 217 -21.31 -2.90 2.34
C ALA A 217 -20.69 -4.15 1.73
N ILE A 218 -19.45 -4.47 2.07
CA ILE A 218 -18.76 -5.67 1.61
C ILE A 218 -18.12 -6.41 2.79
N ASP A 219 -18.35 -7.71 2.87
CA ASP A 219 -17.69 -8.61 3.84
C ASP A 219 -16.67 -9.49 3.11
N THR A 220 -15.40 -9.19 3.32
CA THR A 220 -14.26 -9.94 2.76
C THR A 220 -13.63 -10.90 3.77
N THR A 221 -14.24 -11.11 4.93
CA THR A 221 -13.79 -12.09 5.94
C THR A 221 -14.20 -13.52 5.58
N LEU A 222 -15.17 -13.65 4.69
CA LEU A 222 -15.73 -14.93 4.24
C LEU A 222 -14.89 -15.53 3.11
N SER A 223 -14.80 -16.85 3.03
CA SER A 223 -14.16 -17.55 1.89
C SER A 223 -14.78 -17.19 0.53
N THR A 224 -16.08 -16.87 0.55
CA THR A 224 -16.83 -16.28 -0.58
C THR A 224 -17.32 -14.93 -0.13
N PRO A 225 -16.67 -13.82 -0.52
CA PRO A 225 -17.06 -12.48 -0.09
C PRO A 225 -18.50 -12.14 -0.46
N LYS A 226 -19.11 -11.23 0.30
CA LYS A 226 -20.50 -10.82 0.11
C LYS A 226 -20.61 -9.31 -0.03
N VAL A 227 -21.59 -8.86 -0.83
CA VAL A 227 -21.88 -7.44 -1.02
C VAL A 227 -23.36 -7.15 -0.84
N TRP A 228 -23.69 -5.97 -0.33
CA TRP A 228 -25.04 -5.43 -0.15
C TRP A 228 -25.11 -4.00 -0.63
N PHE A 229 -26.28 -3.57 -1.07
CA PHE A 229 -26.53 -2.24 -1.59
C PHE A 229 -27.70 -1.60 -0.87
N SER A 230 -27.61 -0.30 -0.60
CA SER A 230 -28.73 0.49 -0.08
C SER A 230 -28.91 1.76 -0.91
N LYS A 231 -30.14 2.28 -0.92
CA LYS A 231 -30.51 3.59 -1.40
C LYS A 231 -31.10 4.38 -0.24
N ASN A 232 -30.54 5.52 0.10
CA ASN A 232 -31.01 6.39 1.18
C ASN A 232 -31.30 5.57 2.47
N ASN A 233 -30.34 4.74 2.87
CA ASN A 233 -30.42 3.80 4.01
C ASN A 233 -31.49 2.70 3.90
N THR A 234 -32.12 2.52 2.75
CA THR A 234 -33.03 1.40 2.48
C THR A 234 -32.31 0.31 1.71
N TRP A 235 -32.06 -0.82 2.35
CA TRP A 235 -31.34 -1.93 1.76
C TRP A 235 -32.15 -2.58 0.64
N GLN A 236 -31.49 -2.98 -0.43
CA GLN A 236 -32.07 -3.48 -1.68
C GLN A 236 -31.95 -5.01 -1.78
N GLY A 237 -32.86 -5.62 -2.54
CA GLY A 237 -32.75 -7.03 -2.95
C GLY A 237 -32.69 -8.02 -1.79
N THR A 238 -31.50 -8.54 -1.46
CA THR A 238 -31.30 -9.53 -0.41
C THR A 238 -31.44 -9.00 1.02
N GLY A 239 -31.69 -7.71 1.20
CA GLY A 239 -31.84 -7.05 2.51
C GLY A 239 -30.53 -6.45 3.04
N ASP A 240 -30.47 -6.23 4.34
CA ASP A 240 -29.32 -5.62 5.02
C ASP A 240 -28.18 -6.61 5.28
N PRO A 241 -26.99 -6.16 5.73
CA PRO A 241 -25.85 -7.05 5.99
C PRO A 241 -26.01 -8.10 7.08
N SER A 242 -27.15 -8.16 7.79
CA SER A 242 -27.49 -9.30 8.64
C SER A 242 -28.05 -10.51 7.85
N THR A 243 -28.33 -10.30 6.57
CA THR A 243 -28.90 -11.30 5.64
C THR A 243 -27.83 -11.94 4.77
N THR A 244 -28.26 -12.81 3.83
CA THR A 244 -27.36 -13.62 2.99
C THR A 244 -26.44 -12.81 2.08
N GLY A 245 -26.83 -11.63 1.59
CA GLY A 245 -26.07 -10.82 0.64
C GLY A 245 -25.84 -11.48 -0.72
N TYR A 246 -25.22 -10.76 -1.64
CA TYR A 246 -24.83 -11.26 -2.95
C TYR A 246 -23.42 -11.84 -2.90
N SER A 247 -23.26 -13.06 -3.39
CA SER A 247 -21.95 -13.75 -3.44
C SER A 247 -21.05 -13.17 -4.51
N LEU A 248 -19.80 -12.92 -4.15
CA LEU A 248 -18.73 -12.55 -5.05
C LEU A 248 -17.82 -13.75 -5.33
N THR A 249 -16.85 -13.60 -6.24
CA THR A 249 -15.92 -14.69 -6.58
C THR A 249 -14.99 -14.97 -5.41
N ALA A 250 -14.90 -16.23 -5.00
CA ALA A 250 -14.03 -16.68 -3.93
C ALA A 250 -12.53 -16.46 -4.26
N GLY A 251 -11.74 -16.09 -3.26
CA GLY A 251 -10.30 -15.91 -3.40
C GLY A 251 -9.88 -14.65 -4.17
N LYS A 252 -10.81 -13.73 -4.44
CA LYS A 252 -10.51 -12.44 -5.06
C LYS A 252 -10.52 -11.32 -4.05
N ASP A 253 -9.63 -10.35 -4.26
CA ASP A 253 -9.61 -9.08 -3.54
C ASP A 253 -10.43 -8.03 -4.32
N TYR A 254 -10.98 -7.04 -3.63
CA TYR A 254 -11.90 -6.05 -4.20
C TYR A 254 -11.44 -4.62 -3.91
N VAL A 255 -11.86 -3.69 -4.77
CA VAL A 255 -11.76 -2.24 -4.56
C VAL A 255 -13.14 -1.61 -4.72
N PHE A 256 -13.39 -0.48 -4.08
CA PHE A 256 -14.59 0.33 -4.35
C PHE A 256 -14.57 0.84 -5.79
N ASN A 257 -15.73 0.94 -6.39
CA ASN A 257 -15.88 1.34 -7.79
C ASN A 257 -17.09 2.25 -7.99
N ILE A 258 -16.85 3.37 -8.69
CA ILE A 258 -17.87 4.22 -9.27
C ILE A 258 -17.66 4.20 -10.78
N ASP A 259 -18.58 3.61 -11.52
CA ASP A 259 -18.51 3.48 -12.97
C ASP A 259 -19.56 4.37 -13.64
N HIS A 260 -19.36 4.63 -14.92
CA HIS A 260 -20.31 5.30 -15.79
C HIS A 260 -20.64 4.41 -16.98
N GLY A 261 -21.91 4.07 -17.11
CA GLY A 261 -22.38 3.10 -18.11
C GLY A 261 -22.40 3.56 -19.58
N SER A 262 -22.04 4.82 -19.90
CA SER A 262 -22.13 5.38 -21.25
C SER A 262 -21.06 6.43 -21.53
N ASN A 263 -20.47 6.43 -22.72
CA ASN A 263 -19.45 7.41 -23.16
C ASN A 263 -20.01 8.81 -23.49
N SER A 264 -21.31 9.01 -23.43
CA SER A 264 -21.98 10.23 -23.96
C SER A 264 -22.54 11.17 -22.91
N SER A 265 -22.47 10.81 -21.62
CA SER A 265 -23.00 11.62 -20.51
C SER A 265 -21.96 11.75 -19.42
N THR A 266 -21.96 12.85 -18.70
CA THR A 266 -21.15 13.06 -17.50
C THR A 266 -21.91 12.64 -16.26
N THR A 267 -21.23 12.00 -15.31
CA THR A 267 -21.77 11.79 -13.95
C THR A 267 -20.85 12.50 -12.97
N THR A 268 -21.44 13.25 -12.05
CA THR A 268 -20.74 13.79 -10.88
C THR A 268 -21.23 13.06 -9.64
N ALA A 269 -20.31 12.48 -8.89
CA ALA A 269 -20.61 11.72 -7.70
C ALA A 269 -19.51 11.92 -6.64
N THR A 270 -19.94 12.05 -5.38
CA THR A 270 -19.06 12.23 -4.22
C THR A 270 -19.08 10.96 -3.38
N ALA A 271 -17.88 10.39 -3.15
CA ALA A 271 -17.68 9.23 -2.29
C ALA A 271 -17.41 9.68 -0.85
N PHE A 272 -17.92 8.92 0.11
CA PHE A 272 -17.71 9.07 1.55
C PHE A 272 -17.06 7.80 2.07
N PHE A 273 -15.82 7.92 2.50
CA PHE A 273 -15.02 6.82 3.02
C PHE A 273 -14.75 6.92 4.53
N GLY A 274 -15.35 7.89 5.22
CA GLY A 274 -15.19 8.13 6.65
C GLY A 274 -14.01 9.05 7.00
N ALA A 275 -13.39 9.72 6.03
CA ALA A 275 -12.23 10.60 6.22
C ALA A 275 -12.56 11.89 7.00
N HIS A 276 -13.74 12.46 6.81
CA HIS A 276 -14.22 13.57 7.62
C HIS A 276 -14.84 13.06 8.92
N MET A 277 -14.83 13.86 9.95
CA MET A 277 -15.49 13.52 11.20
C MET A 277 -17.02 13.38 10.99
N GLY A 278 -17.55 12.18 11.26
CA GLY A 278 -18.96 11.89 11.04
C GLY A 278 -19.40 11.97 9.57
N GLU A 279 -18.51 11.64 8.65
CA GLU A 279 -18.73 11.80 7.21
C GLU A 279 -19.87 10.95 6.66
N PHE A 280 -20.08 9.74 7.19
CA PHE A 280 -21.15 8.91 6.69
C PHE A 280 -22.52 9.57 6.96
N ASN A 281 -23.35 9.64 5.91
CA ASN A 281 -24.71 10.18 6.03
C ASN A 281 -25.61 9.23 6.81
N TYR A 282 -25.28 7.94 6.84
CA TYR A 282 -26.00 6.90 7.57
C TYR A 282 -25.04 6.11 8.44
N THR A 283 -25.56 5.58 9.55
CA THR A 283 -24.76 4.70 10.42
C THR A 283 -24.37 3.44 9.65
N PRO A 284 -23.07 3.10 9.54
CA PRO A 284 -22.64 1.85 8.95
C PRO A 284 -23.28 0.63 9.63
N PRO A 285 -23.55 -0.45 8.91
CA PRO A 285 -24.05 -1.68 9.51
C PRO A 285 -23.12 -2.18 10.62
N THR A 286 -23.67 -2.88 11.59
CA THR A 286 -22.90 -3.40 12.73
C THR A 286 -21.72 -4.25 12.27
N GLY A 287 -20.52 -3.89 12.72
CA GLY A 287 -19.27 -4.56 12.39
C GLY A 287 -18.64 -4.12 11.07
N PHE A 288 -19.25 -3.22 10.31
CA PHE A 288 -18.65 -2.62 9.12
C PHE A 288 -17.93 -1.31 9.49
N VAL A 289 -16.77 -1.11 8.88
CA VAL A 289 -15.87 0.00 9.17
C VAL A 289 -15.51 0.79 7.89
N ALA A 290 -15.00 1.99 8.07
CA ALA A 290 -14.39 2.77 7.00
C ALA A 290 -13.15 2.07 6.42
N ALA A 291 -12.89 2.23 5.13
CA ALA A 291 -11.64 1.79 4.52
C ALA A 291 -10.52 2.77 4.88
N SER A 292 -9.80 2.48 5.95
CA SER A 292 -8.65 3.24 6.41
C SER A 292 -7.48 2.32 6.78
N SER A 293 -6.26 2.87 6.84
CA SER A 293 -5.08 2.07 7.17
C SER A 293 -5.18 1.40 8.55
N ALA A 294 -5.86 2.01 9.52
CA ALA A 294 -6.11 1.41 10.84
C ALA A 294 -7.09 0.21 10.80
N ASN A 295 -7.89 0.09 9.76
CA ASN A 295 -8.88 -0.96 9.57
C ASN A 295 -8.46 -2.03 8.55
N LEU A 296 -7.31 -1.86 7.89
CA LEU A 296 -6.73 -2.89 7.04
C LEU A 296 -6.05 -3.96 7.92
N PRO A 297 -6.06 -5.23 7.49
CA PRO A 297 -5.28 -6.24 8.18
C PRO A 297 -3.79 -5.93 8.06
N ASP A 298 -3.04 -6.24 9.12
CA ASP A 298 -1.59 -6.18 9.06
C ASP A 298 -1.06 -7.11 7.95
N PRO A 299 -0.05 -6.68 7.17
CA PRO A 299 0.57 -7.56 6.21
C PRO A 299 1.27 -8.72 6.92
N THR A 300 1.27 -9.91 6.32
CA THR A 300 1.96 -11.09 6.87
C THR A 300 3.45 -10.84 7.09
N ILE A 301 4.05 -10.00 6.25
CA ILE A 301 5.43 -9.53 6.38
C ILE A 301 5.39 -8.04 6.69
N LEU A 302 5.58 -7.68 7.94
CA LEU A 302 5.57 -6.27 8.40
C LEU A 302 6.76 -5.49 7.84
N LEU A 303 7.95 -6.10 7.84
CA LEU A 303 9.19 -5.51 7.33
C LEU A 303 9.81 -6.40 6.27
N SER A 304 9.58 -6.07 5.01
CA SER A 304 10.14 -6.81 3.88
C SER A 304 11.68 -6.81 3.85
N ASN A 305 12.31 -5.73 4.34
CA ASN A 305 13.75 -5.58 4.43
C ASN A 305 14.43 -6.55 5.43
N LYS A 306 13.67 -7.19 6.32
CA LYS A 306 14.18 -8.30 7.18
C LYS A 306 14.27 -9.64 6.44
N HIS A 307 13.72 -9.73 5.24
CA HIS A 307 13.67 -10.97 4.47
C HIS A 307 14.36 -10.86 3.11
N PHE A 308 14.33 -9.66 2.51
CA PHE A 308 14.98 -9.37 1.24
C PHE A 308 15.52 -7.93 1.26
N ASP A 309 16.77 -7.74 0.79
CA ASP A 309 17.35 -6.42 0.66
C ASP A 309 18.26 -6.34 -0.57
N THR A 310 18.41 -5.13 -1.10
CA THR A 310 19.23 -4.85 -2.27
C THR A 310 20.33 -3.87 -1.90
N VAL A 311 21.59 -4.27 -2.10
CA VAL A 311 22.73 -3.41 -1.84
C VAL A 311 23.42 -2.99 -3.13
N LEU A 312 23.81 -1.73 -3.23
CA LEU A 312 24.67 -1.19 -4.27
C LEU A 312 26.05 -0.90 -3.69
N TYR A 313 27.11 -1.33 -4.38
CA TYR A 313 28.47 -1.08 -3.94
C TYR A 313 29.45 -0.90 -5.11
N SER A 314 30.60 -0.32 -4.82
CA SER A 314 31.70 -0.17 -5.77
C SER A 314 32.78 -1.20 -5.48
N GLY A 315 33.29 -1.82 -6.55
CA GLY A 315 34.38 -2.78 -6.46
C GLY A 315 35.74 -2.10 -6.24
N ASN A 316 36.60 -2.78 -5.48
CA ASN A 316 37.96 -2.31 -5.15
C ASN A 316 39.08 -3.30 -5.53
N ALA A 317 38.76 -4.42 -6.15
CA ALA A 317 39.70 -5.52 -6.52
C ALA A 317 40.47 -6.09 -5.34
N SER A 318 39.98 -5.91 -4.11
CA SER A 318 40.60 -6.50 -2.91
C SER A 318 39.48 -6.97 -1.95
N SER A 319 39.88 -7.64 -0.87
CA SER A 319 38.85 -8.09 0.10
C SER A 319 38.07 -6.92 0.66
N GLN A 320 36.73 -6.98 0.63
CA GLN A 320 35.83 -6.02 1.32
C GLN A 320 34.57 -6.71 1.86
N THR A 321 33.99 -6.08 2.87
CA THR A 321 32.75 -6.53 3.50
C THR A 321 31.60 -5.64 3.06
N ILE A 322 30.51 -6.26 2.60
CA ILE A 322 29.29 -5.58 2.15
C ILE A 322 28.23 -5.77 3.22
N SER A 323 27.74 -4.67 3.77
CA SER A 323 26.76 -4.67 4.86
C SER A 323 25.32 -4.88 4.35
N ILE A 324 24.57 -5.72 5.08
CA ILE A 324 23.13 -5.93 4.94
C ILE A 324 22.52 -5.68 6.33
N PRO A 325 22.02 -4.48 6.61
CA PRO A 325 21.80 -4.04 7.98
C PRO A 325 20.74 -4.83 8.75
N GLU A 326 19.75 -5.42 8.07
CA GLU A 326 18.58 -5.99 8.73
C GLU A 326 18.65 -7.51 8.99
N PHE A 327 19.42 -8.27 8.17
CA PHE A 327 19.52 -9.71 8.34
C PHE A 327 20.87 -10.27 7.88
N THR A 328 21.16 -11.52 8.25
CA THR A 328 22.28 -12.28 7.70
C THR A 328 21.87 -12.92 6.39
N PRO A 329 22.53 -12.61 5.26
CA PRO A 329 22.11 -13.14 3.97
C PRO A 329 22.38 -14.65 3.88
N ASP A 330 21.41 -15.39 3.36
CA ASP A 330 21.51 -16.83 3.09
C ASP A 330 21.69 -17.13 1.61
N TRP A 331 21.16 -16.29 0.74
CA TRP A 331 21.40 -16.31 -0.70
C TRP A 331 21.75 -14.92 -1.17
N VAL A 332 22.83 -14.82 -1.96
CA VAL A 332 23.33 -13.58 -2.53
C VAL A 332 23.44 -13.76 -4.04
N TRP A 333 22.75 -12.91 -4.77
CA TRP A 333 22.80 -12.84 -6.23
C TRP A 333 23.45 -11.52 -6.62
N ILE A 334 24.60 -11.57 -7.29
CA ILE A 334 25.40 -10.39 -7.63
C ILE A 334 25.46 -10.18 -9.14
N LYS A 335 25.35 -8.91 -9.56
CA LYS A 335 25.55 -8.49 -10.95
C LYS A 335 26.39 -7.23 -11.04
N LYS A 336 27.38 -7.25 -11.93
CA LYS A 336 28.12 -6.05 -12.35
C LYS A 336 27.19 -5.17 -13.19
N ARG A 337 27.01 -3.92 -12.79
CA ARG A 337 26.12 -2.93 -13.44
C ARG A 337 26.86 -2.08 -14.48
N SER A 338 28.13 -1.70 -14.17
CA SER A 338 28.97 -0.86 -15.04
C SER A 338 30.45 -0.99 -14.67
N GLY A 339 31.34 -0.35 -15.43
CA GLY A 339 32.78 -0.32 -15.13
C GLY A 339 33.54 -1.49 -15.74
N GLY A 340 33.61 -1.59 -17.07
CA GLY A 340 34.37 -2.60 -17.81
C GLY A 340 33.51 -3.66 -18.47
N SER A 341 34.09 -4.86 -18.73
CA SER A 341 33.40 -5.94 -19.44
C SER A 341 32.18 -6.46 -18.68
N ASN A 342 31.16 -6.88 -19.43
CA ASN A 342 30.05 -7.61 -18.86
C ASN A 342 30.52 -8.89 -18.17
N ARG A 343 29.91 -9.21 -17.04
CA ARG A 343 30.15 -10.43 -16.29
C ARG A 343 28.86 -11.17 -16.07
N SER A 344 28.90 -12.47 -15.98
CA SER A 344 27.74 -13.31 -15.66
C SER A 344 27.17 -12.98 -14.29
N HIS A 345 25.89 -13.30 -14.10
CA HIS A 345 25.26 -13.26 -12.81
C HIS A 345 25.87 -14.33 -11.90
N GLN A 346 26.27 -13.94 -10.69
CA GLN A 346 26.89 -14.87 -9.73
C GLN A 346 25.94 -15.16 -8.57
N LEU A 347 25.73 -16.43 -8.28
CA LEU A 347 24.83 -16.95 -7.25
C LEU A 347 25.62 -17.70 -6.17
N TYR A 348 25.46 -17.27 -4.93
CA TYR A 348 26.05 -17.89 -3.74
C TYR A 348 25.00 -18.13 -2.67
N ASP A 349 25.10 -19.22 -1.93
CA ASP A 349 24.20 -19.51 -0.81
C ASP A 349 24.87 -20.28 0.32
N GLN A 350 24.26 -20.23 1.50
CA GLN A 350 24.77 -20.88 2.68
C GLN A 350 24.53 -22.40 2.74
N VAL A 351 23.68 -22.97 1.90
CA VAL A 351 23.47 -24.43 1.81
C VAL A 351 24.69 -25.09 1.13
N ARG A 352 25.19 -24.47 0.05
CA ARG A 352 26.39 -24.92 -0.66
C ARG A 352 27.68 -24.44 0.00
N GLY A 353 27.61 -23.33 0.71
CA GLY A 353 28.72 -22.64 1.37
C GLY A 353 29.32 -21.50 0.54
N ALA A 354 30.09 -20.65 1.23
CA ALA A 354 30.86 -19.61 0.57
C ALA A 354 31.80 -20.20 -0.48
N THR A 355 32.24 -19.39 -1.44
CA THR A 355 33.06 -19.75 -2.59
C THR A 355 32.42 -20.70 -3.61
N LYS A 356 31.22 -21.25 -3.37
CA LYS A 356 30.51 -22.12 -4.29
C LYS A 356 29.64 -21.29 -5.25
N LEU A 357 30.19 -21.02 -6.44
CA LEU A 357 29.62 -20.19 -7.47
C LEU A 357 28.74 -21.00 -8.42
N LEU A 358 27.55 -20.49 -8.71
CA LEU A 358 26.74 -20.84 -9.88
C LEU A 358 26.44 -19.57 -10.69
N HIS A 359 26.28 -19.72 -11.99
CA HIS A 359 25.80 -18.65 -12.86
C HIS A 359 24.35 -18.92 -13.26
N SER A 360 23.51 -17.88 -13.31
CA SER A 360 22.11 -18.02 -13.75
C SER A 360 21.95 -17.93 -15.27
N ASP A 361 22.93 -17.37 -15.96
CA ASP A 361 22.91 -16.98 -17.36
C ASP A 361 23.80 -17.86 -18.27
N ASP A 362 24.38 -18.96 -17.74
CA ASP A 362 25.13 -19.95 -18.51
C ASP A 362 24.78 -21.39 -18.10
N SER A 363 25.32 -22.37 -18.83
CA SER A 363 25.10 -23.80 -18.59
C SER A 363 26.18 -24.46 -17.71
N GLN A 364 27.16 -23.71 -17.22
CA GLN A 364 28.23 -24.26 -16.39
C GLN A 364 27.71 -24.76 -15.05
N GLY A 365 28.29 -25.83 -14.56
CA GLY A 365 28.02 -26.35 -13.23
C GLY A 365 28.69 -25.52 -12.14
N GLU A 366 28.60 -26.01 -10.89
CA GLU A 366 29.15 -25.33 -9.72
C GLU A 366 30.70 -25.22 -9.83
N GLN A 367 31.19 -24.02 -9.56
CA GLN A 367 32.61 -23.70 -9.54
C GLN A 367 33.06 -23.35 -8.11
N THR A 368 34.37 -23.52 -7.84
CA THR A 368 34.98 -22.99 -6.62
C THR A 368 35.66 -21.66 -6.94
N ALA A 369 35.07 -20.53 -6.54
CA ALA A 369 35.59 -19.19 -6.74
C ALA A 369 36.19 -18.66 -5.42
N SER A 370 37.43 -19.02 -5.11
CA SER A 370 38.09 -18.65 -3.85
C SER A 370 38.22 -17.13 -3.63
N ASN A 371 38.27 -16.37 -4.73
CA ASN A 371 38.31 -14.92 -4.72
C ASN A 371 36.92 -14.27 -4.99
N GLY A 372 35.86 -15.07 -5.08
CA GLY A 372 34.49 -14.64 -5.21
C GLY A 372 33.91 -14.21 -3.87
N LEU A 373 32.66 -14.64 -3.54
CA LEU A 373 32.10 -14.46 -2.20
C LEU A 373 32.84 -15.39 -1.23
N THR A 374 33.59 -14.82 -0.29
CA THR A 374 34.51 -15.53 0.59
C THR A 374 33.90 -15.96 1.92
N SER A 375 32.92 -15.24 2.42
CA SER A 375 32.19 -15.62 3.63
C SER A 375 30.80 -14.95 3.70
N PHE A 376 29.89 -15.62 4.41
CA PHE A 376 28.66 -15.05 4.93
C PHE A 376 28.89 -14.69 6.40
N GLY A 377 28.65 -13.43 6.77
CA GLY A 377 28.81 -12.93 8.14
C GLY A 377 27.51 -12.41 8.70
N THR A 378 27.50 -12.08 9.98
CA THR A 378 26.33 -11.48 10.63
C THR A 378 26.03 -10.13 9.99
N LYS A 379 24.86 -10.01 9.33
CA LYS A 379 24.42 -8.80 8.62
C LYS A 379 25.40 -8.32 7.54
N ASN A 380 26.13 -9.22 6.93
CA ASN A 380 27.05 -8.89 5.84
C ASN A 380 27.46 -10.15 5.03
N PHE A 381 28.12 -9.93 3.91
CA PHE A 381 28.95 -10.91 3.23
C PHE A 381 30.29 -10.29 2.83
N ALA A 382 31.31 -11.11 2.69
CA ALA A 382 32.62 -10.65 2.23
C ALA A 382 32.89 -11.13 0.80
N VAL A 383 33.53 -10.27 0.01
CA VAL A 383 33.98 -10.58 -1.37
C VAL A 383 35.49 -10.41 -1.48
N GLY A 384 36.09 -11.24 -2.32
CA GLY A 384 37.50 -11.16 -2.66
C GLY A 384 37.76 -10.27 -3.89
N SER A 385 38.76 -10.61 -4.70
CA SER A 385 39.23 -9.79 -5.83
C SER A 385 38.59 -10.17 -7.19
N ASP A 386 37.60 -11.03 -7.22
CA ASP A 386 36.93 -11.46 -8.47
C ASP A 386 36.30 -10.28 -9.20
N ASP A 387 36.69 -10.03 -10.46
CA ASP A 387 36.17 -8.93 -11.28
C ASP A 387 34.66 -9.04 -11.57
N GLY A 388 34.10 -10.25 -11.49
CA GLY A 388 32.65 -10.47 -11.66
C GLY A 388 31.80 -9.83 -10.58
N ILE A 389 32.35 -9.67 -9.36
CA ILE A 389 31.63 -9.15 -8.20
C ILE A 389 32.38 -8.05 -7.45
N ASN A 390 33.67 -7.78 -7.71
CA ASN A 390 34.44 -6.79 -6.95
C ASN A 390 35.60 -6.16 -7.73
N GLY A 391 35.60 -6.14 -9.06
CA GLY A 391 36.65 -5.50 -9.86
C GLY A 391 36.77 -4.00 -9.62
N SER A 392 37.97 -3.45 -9.63
CA SER A 392 38.25 -2.04 -9.45
C SER A 392 37.50 -1.17 -10.46
N GLY A 393 36.83 -0.13 -9.97
CA GLY A 393 36.02 0.80 -10.79
C GLY A 393 34.69 0.22 -11.30
N GLY A 394 34.36 -1.03 -10.94
CA GLY A 394 33.06 -1.64 -11.22
C GLY A 394 31.99 -1.18 -10.25
N ALA A 395 30.75 -0.98 -10.72
CA ALA A 395 29.58 -0.81 -9.87
C ALA A 395 28.76 -2.10 -9.89
N TYR A 396 28.28 -2.51 -8.72
CA TYR A 396 27.62 -3.79 -8.51
C TYR A 396 26.26 -3.61 -7.84
N VAL A 397 25.39 -4.60 -8.01
CA VAL A 397 24.19 -4.80 -7.23
C VAL A 397 24.22 -6.19 -6.63
N GLY A 398 23.88 -6.32 -5.36
CA GLY A 398 23.63 -7.57 -4.67
C GLY A 398 22.17 -7.64 -4.22
N TRP A 399 21.44 -8.64 -4.68
CA TRP A 399 20.13 -9.01 -4.14
C TRP A 399 20.35 -10.09 -3.09
N ASN A 400 19.78 -9.90 -1.92
CA ASN A 400 20.05 -10.71 -0.74
C ASN A 400 18.75 -11.22 -0.14
N TRP A 401 18.70 -12.52 0.16
CA TRP A 401 17.54 -13.17 0.77
C TRP A 401 17.90 -13.80 2.10
N ASN A 402 16.95 -13.72 3.03
CA ASN A 402 16.97 -14.44 4.28
C ASN A 402 16.14 -15.73 4.15
N ALA A 403 16.81 -16.86 4.10
CA ALA A 403 16.18 -18.19 4.06
C ALA A 403 15.97 -18.78 5.46
N GLY A 404 16.11 -17.97 6.51
CA GLY A 404 15.91 -18.40 7.90
C GLY A 404 17.05 -19.29 8.43
N GLY A 405 16.99 -19.61 9.66
CA GLY A 405 17.78 -20.52 10.48
C GLY A 405 19.06 -21.18 9.93
N SER A 406 19.36 -22.34 10.44
CA SER A 406 20.49 -23.18 9.99
C SER A 406 20.07 -24.15 8.88
N THR A 407 21.05 -24.61 8.10
CA THR A 407 20.82 -25.71 7.15
C THR A 407 20.47 -26.99 7.89
N VAL A 408 19.36 -27.62 7.48
CA VAL A 408 18.89 -28.88 8.06
C VAL A 408 18.70 -29.94 6.97
N THR A 409 18.79 -31.20 7.34
CA THR A 409 18.42 -32.30 6.47
C THR A 409 16.90 -32.43 6.43
N ASN A 410 16.32 -32.42 5.25
CA ASN A 410 14.90 -32.63 5.03
C ASN A 410 14.67 -33.98 4.34
N THR A 411 13.74 -34.76 4.87
CA THR A 411 13.39 -36.11 4.39
C THR A 411 11.90 -36.22 4.00
N ASP A 412 11.20 -35.13 3.81
CA ASP A 412 9.79 -35.11 3.39
C ASP A 412 9.58 -35.64 1.96
N GLY A 413 10.63 -35.65 1.13
CA GLY A 413 10.61 -36.23 -0.21
C GLY A 413 11.28 -37.60 -0.29
N ASN A 414 11.19 -38.24 -1.46
CA ASN A 414 11.90 -39.50 -1.76
C ASN A 414 13.42 -39.32 -1.77
N ILE A 415 13.88 -38.09 -2.08
CA ILE A 415 15.31 -37.73 -2.07
C ILE A 415 15.53 -36.81 -0.86
N SER A 416 16.46 -37.19 0.01
CA SER A 416 16.91 -36.33 1.12
C SER A 416 17.60 -35.10 0.59
N SER A 417 17.31 -33.95 1.18
CA SER A 417 17.83 -32.64 0.79
C SER A 417 18.44 -31.90 1.98
N GLN A 418 19.30 -30.92 1.68
CA GLN A 418 19.78 -29.94 2.64
C GLN A 418 19.00 -28.64 2.41
N VAL A 419 18.32 -28.15 3.45
CA VAL A 419 17.37 -27.06 3.30
C VAL A 419 17.64 -25.93 4.29
N ARG A 420 17.54 -24.70 3.83
CA ARG A 420 17.24 -23.51 4.63
C ARG A 420 15.88 -22.97 4.19
N ALA A 421 14.97 -22.76 5.12
CA ALA A 421 13.63 -22.30 4.80
C ALA A 421 13.16 -21.23 5.77
N ASN A 422 12.71 -20.11 5.23
CA ASN A 422 12.00 -19.04 5.93
C ASN A 422 10.51 -19.13 5.55
N THR A 423 9.74 -19.80 6.37
CA THR A 423 8.31 -20.01 6.13
C THR A 423 7.50 -18.71 6.19
N THR A 424 7.96 -17.71 6.97
CA THR A 424 7.34 -16.39 7.03
C THR A 424 7.52 -15.64 5.70
N ALA A 425 8.73 -15.68 5.12
CA ALA A 425 9.02 -15.04 3.84
C ALA A 425 8.58 -15.86 2.61
N GLY A 426 8.24 -17.14 2.81
CA GLY A 426 7.93 -18.06 1.72
C GLY A 426 9.14 -18.37 0.83
N PHE A 427 10.37 -18.34 1.37
CA PHE A 427 11.60 -18.53 0.61
C PHE A 427 12.45 -19.68 1.19
N SER A 428 12.94 -20.58 0.32
CA SER A 428 13.84 -21.64 0.71
C SER A 428 14.96 -21.90 -0.31
N ILE A 429 16.08 -22.41 0.19
CA ILE A 429 17.23 -22.86 -0.58
C ILE A 429 17.36 -24.36 -0.36
N VAL A 430 17.38 -25.13 -1.45
CA VAL A 430 17.35 -26.59 -1.39
C VAL A 430 18.51 -27.17 -2.19
N GLY A 431 19.40 -27.89 -1.53
CA GLY A 431 20.46 -28.65 -2.16
C GLY A 431 20.18 -30.16 -2.11
N TYR A 432 20.21 -30.85 -3.24
CA TYR A 432 20.00 -32.29 -3.30
C TYR A 432 20.82 -32.96 -4.42
N SER A 433 20.92 -34.28 -4.37
CA SER A 433 21.53 -35.09 -5.44
C SER A 433 20.45 -35.96 -6.08
N GLY A 434 20.26 -35.81 -7.39
CA GLY A 434 19.35 -36.66 -8.16
C GLY A 434 19.80 -38.12 -8.19
N ASN A 435 18.83 -39.05 -8.23
CA ASN A 435 19.10 -40.48 -8.29
C ASN A 435 18.81 -41.09 -9.68
N GLY A 436 18.47 -40.26 -10.67
CA GLY A 436 18.19 -40.70 -12.04
C GLY A 436 16.83 -41.40 -12.26
N SER A 437 16.00 -41.49 -11.24
CA SER A 437 14.67 -42.10 -11.32
C SER A 437 13.56 -41.08 -11.55
N ASN A 438 12.54 -41.45 -12.32
CA ASN A 438 11.37 -40.59 -12.55
C ASN A 438 10.45 -40.55 -11.32
N GLY A 439 9.68 -39.46 -11.18
CA GLY A 439 8.64 -39.31 -10.16
C GLY A 439 9.19 -39.10 -8.75
N GLN A 440 10.44 -38.69 -8.61
CA GLN A 440 11.03 -38.41 -7.32
C GLN A 440 10.59 -37.03 -6.78
N THR A 441 10.51 -36.94 -5.47
CA THR A 441 10.14 -35.73 -4.74
C THR A 441 11.29 -35.27 -3.84
N VAL A 442 11.37 -33.96 -3.61
CA VAL A 442 12.37 -33.31 -2.76
C VAL A 442 11.66 -32.37 -1.80
N GLY A 443 11.93 -32.50 -0.51
CA GLY A 443 11.40 -31.60 0.51
C GLY A 443 12.02 -30.22 0.42
N HIS A 444 11.22 -29.16 0.53
CA HIS A 444 11.67 -27.76 0.43
C HIS A 444 11.48 -26.96 1.72
N GLY A 445 10.80 -27.49 2.73
CA GLY A 445 10.68 -26.92 4.07
C GLY A 445 9.73 -25.72 4.22
N LEU A 446 8.98 -25.31 3.18
CA LEU A 446 8.06 -24.15 3.27
C LEU A 446 6.69 -24.49 3.90
N GLY A 447 6.29 -25.76 3.90
CA GLY A 447 4.98 -26.20 4.40
C GLY A 447 3.79 -25.90 3.48
N VAL A 448 4.00 -25.12 2.40
CA VAL A 448 3.03 -24.80 1.36
C VAL A 448 3.67 -24.94 -0.02
N ALA A 449 2.87 -25.18 -1.04
CA ALA A 449 3.38 -25.29 -2.42
C ALA A 449 4.04 -23.97 -2.84
N PRO A 450 5.25 -23.99 -3.43
CA PRO A 450 5.89 -22.78 -3.93
C PRO A 450 5.24 -22.30 -5.23
N ASP A 451 5.09 -20.97 -5.39
CA ASP A 451 4.58 -20.35 -6.62
C ASP A 451 5.66 -20.26 -7.71
N ALA A 452 6.93 -20.26 -7.32
CA ALA A 452 8.05 -20.18 -8.25
C ALA A 452 9.20 -21.11 -7.81
N ILE A 453 9.87 -21.75 -8.78
CA ILE A 453 11.01 -22.61 -8.55
C ILE A 453 12.12 -22.25 -9.53
N ILE A 454 13.32 -21.99 -9.01
CA ILE A 454 14.54 -21.85 -9.81
C ILE A 454 15.38 -23.11 -9.61
N LEU A 455 15.65 -23.85 -10.68
CA LEU A 455 16.43 -25.08 -10.65
C LEU A 455 17.74 -24.93 -11.46
N LYS A 456 18.86 -25.27 -10.84
CA LYS A 456 20.19 -25.24 -11.50
C LYS A 456 20.95 -26.49 -11.14
N ALA A 457 21.48 -27.20 -12.15
CA ALA A 457 22.42 -28.28 -11.94
C ALA A 457 23.77 -27.75 -11.43
N ARG A 458 24.36 -28.52 -10.49
CA ARG A 458 25.68 -28.22 -9.88
C ARG A 458 26.82 -28.78 -10.65
#